data_0a35ec1b2544ea87942b829ea44b8dff
#
_entry.id   0a35ec1b2544ea87942b829ea44b8dff
#
_cell.length_a   1.000
_cell.length_b   1.000
_cell.length_c   1.000
_cell.angle_alpha   90.00
_cell.angle_beta   90.00
_cell.angle_gamma   90.00
#
_symmetry.space_group_name_H-M   'P 1'
#
loop_
_entity.id
_entity.type
_entity.pdbx_description
1 polymer ?
#
loop_
_entity_poly.entity_id
_entity_poly.type
_entity_poly.pdbx_seq_one_letter_code
_entity_poly.pdbx_strand_id
1 'polypeptide(L)'
;RGLGDVYKRQVYNVCGCSGDWKMDSFVENNVQALRERIGDGKVLCALSGGVDSSVLAAMLAKAIGKQLTCVFVDHGLLRKNEKEEVCSVFGPGNANGFDINFICVDARDRYFAKLAGVTEPERKRKIIGEEFIRVFEEQAKQIGKVDFLAQGTIYPDVVESGLGGESTVIKSHHNVGGLPDTVDFKELVEPLRNLFKDEVRQAGRELGLPEYLVSRQPFPGPGLGIRIIGEVTPEKVAIVQDADAIWREEIAKAGLDKEISQYYAALTNMHSVGVMGDERTYDYAVALRAVTTTDFMTAESYDMPWSCLLYTSP
;
A
#
# COMPACT_ATOMS: atom_id res chain seq x y z
N ARG A 1 35.26 1.37 18.68
CA ARG A 1 34.71 2.33 17.69
C ARG A 1 33.87 1.56 16.71
N GLY A 2 32.55 1.80 16.69
CA GLY A 2 31.61 1.05 15.86
C GLY A 2 31.68 1.45 14.38
N LEU A 3 31.17 0.60 13.52
CA LEU A 3 31.02 0.86 12.06
C LEU A 3 30.37 2.22 11.78
N GLY A 4 29.43 2.66 12.62
CA GLY A 4 28.79 3.97 12.52
C GLY A 4 29.74 5.17 12.59
N ASP A 5 30.82 5.10 13.40
CA ASP A 5 31.82 6.17 13.47
C ASP A 5 32.67 6.23 12.20
N VAL A 6 32.92 5.09 11.57
CA VAL A 6 33.66 5.00 10.31
C VAL A 6 32.84 5.65 9.18
N TYR A 7 31.55 5.32 9.08
CA TYR A 7 30.66 5.91 8.06
C TYR A 7 30.48 7.42 8.27
N LYS A 8 30.26 7.87 9.50
CA LYS A 8 30.18 9.31 9.80
C LYS A 8 31.44 10.05 9.35
N ARG A 9 32.62 9.49 9.63
CA ARG A 9 33.88 10.09 9.19
C ARG A 9 34.00 10.12 7.66
N GLN A 10 33.60 9.05 6.98
CA GLN A 10 33.60 9.02 5.52
C GLN A 10 32.64 10.07 4.93
N VAL A 11 31.41 10.12 5.40
CA VAL A 11 30.38 11.01 4.88
C VAL A 11 30.75 12.49 5.16
N TYR A 12 31.06 12.84 6.40
CA TYR A 12 31.29 14.24 6.78
C TYR A 12 32.70 14.74 6.51
N ASN A 13 33.73 13.92 6.80
CA ASN A 13 35.10 14.40 6.73
C ASN A 13 35.79 14.11 5.40
N VAL A 14 35.41 13.03 4.71
CA VAL A 14 36.02 12.67 3.40
C VAL A 14 35.18 13.18 2.25
N CYS A 15 33.85 12.94 2.28
CA CYS A 15 32.93 13.40 1.23
C CYS A 15 32.49 14.85 1.41
N GLY A 16 32.72 15.46 2.58
CA GLY A 16 32.39 16.86 2.86
C GLY A 16 30.88 17.15 2.91
N CYS A 17 30.06 16.14 3.20
CA CYS A 17 28.62 16.33 3.30
C CYS A 17 28.28 17.19 4.52
N SER A 18 27.41 18.17 4.36
CA SER A 18 27.00 19.13 5.40
C SER A 18 26.04 18.54 6.44
N GLY A 19 25.31 17.47 6.08
CA GLY A 19 24.28 16.88 6.96
C GLY A 19 23.05 17.77 7.14
N ASP A 20 22.79 18.62 6.17
CA ASP A 20 21.70 19.62 6.15
C ASP A 20 20.37 19.06 5.59
N TRP A 21 20.35 17.79 5.21
CA TRP A 21 19.12 17.12 4.78
C TRP A 21 18.08 17.12 5.90
N LYS A 22 16.92 17.75 5.63
CA LYS A 22 15.75 17.79 6.50
C LYS A 22 14.49 17.47 5.72
N MET A 23 13.60 16.69 6.31
CA MET A 23 12.38 16.25 5.64
C MET A 23 11.37 17.39 5.40
N ASP A 24 11.22 18.31 6.35
CA ASP A 24 10.40 19.51 6.19
C ASP A 24 10.81 20.32 4.96
N SER A 25 12.09 20.64 4.85
CA SER A 25 12.65 21.34 3.71
C SER A 25 12.52 20.57 2.40
N PHE A 26 12.66 19.24 2.44
CA PHE A 26 12.42 18.38 1.30
C PHE A 26 10.97 18.49 0.83
N VAL A 27 10.00 18.37 1.73
CA VAL A 27 8.57 18.46 1.40
C VAL A 27 8.24 19.82 0.80
N GLU A 28 8.69 20.92 1.41
CA GLU A 28 8.44 22.26 0.91
C GLU A 28 9.04 22.49 -0.46
N ASN A 29 10.30 22.11 -0.67
CA ASN A 29 10.99 22.25 -1.95
C ASN A 29 10.33 21.42 -3.06
N ASN A 30 9.92 20.18 -2.75
CA ASN A 30 9.22 19.33 -3.73
C ASN A 30 7.82 19.86 -4.06
N VAL A 31 7.07 20.33 -3.08
CA VAL A 31 5.76 20.96 -3.31
C VAL A 31 5.92 22.17 -4.25
N GLN A 32 6.93 23.01 -4.04
CA GLN A 32 7.20 24.16 -4.90
C GLN A 32 7.64 23.72 -6.32
N ALA A 33 8.57 22.77 -6.42
CA ALA A 33 9.03 22.24 -7.71
C ALA A 33 7.90 21.59 -8.51
N LEU A 34 7.01 20.83 -7.83
CA LEU A 34 5.82 20.25 -8.45
C LEU A 34 4.86 21.31 -8.97
N ARG A 35 4.64 22.38 -8.20
CA ARG A 35 3.79 23.51 -8.62
C ARG A 35 4.33 24.18 -9.88
N GLU A 36 5.63 24.43 -9.93
CA GLU A 36 6.29 25.03 -11.09
C GLU A 36 6.28 24.11 -12.31
N ARG A 37 6.56 22.80 -12.13
CA ARG A 37 6.60 21.80 -13.19
C ARG A 37 5.23 21.53 -13.82
N ILE A 38 4.18 21.44 -12.98
CA ILE A 38 2.83 21.11 -13.42
C ILE A 38 2.11 22.34 -13.99
N GLY A 39 2.36 23.53 -13.41
CA GLY A 39 1.67 24.76 -13.82
C GLY A 39 0.16 24.61 -13.74
N ASP A 40 -0.54 24.88 -14.84
CA ASP A 40 -2.00 24.75 -14.96
C ASP A 40 -2.45 23.35 -15.42
N GLY A 41 -1.52 22.39 -15.51
CA GLY A 41 -1.80 21.04 -16.01
C GLY A 41 -2.63 20.21 -15.03
N LYS A 42 -3.35 19.22 -15.57
CA LYS A 42 -4.15 18.24 -14.80
C LYS A 42 -3.33 17.00 -14.53
N VAL A 43 -3.40 16.52 -13.28
CA VAL A 43 -2.69 15.33 -12.84
C VAL A 43 -3.68 14.23 -12.47
N LEU A 44 -3.42 13.02 -12.95
CA LEU A 44 -4.13 11.81 -12.57
C LEU A 44 -3.24 10.95 -11.67
N CYS A 45 -3.79 10.46 -10.57
CA CYS A 45 -3.10 9.63 -9.60
C CYS A 45 -3.93 8.39 -9.26
N ALA A 46 -3.30 7.21 -9.37
CA ALA A 46 -3.89 5.98 -8.83
C ALA A 46 -3.60 5.89 -7.34
N LEU A 47 -4.65 5.94 -6.52
CA LEU A 47 -4.55 5.84 -5.08
C LEU A 47 -4.87 4.41 -4.65
N SER A 48 -3.86 3.65 -4.25
CA SER A 48 -4.03 2.25 -3.83
C SER A 48 -4.40 2.07 -2.36
N GLY A 49 -4.41 3.16 -1.57
CA GLY A 49 -4.55 3.10 -0.11
C GLY A 49 -3.25 2.75 0.64
N GLY A 50 -2.18 2.39 -0.07
CA GLY A 50 -0.85 2.20 0.52
C GLY A 50 -0.20 3.51 0.94
N VAL A 51 0.85 3.42 1.79
CA VAL A 51 1.57 4.59 2.31
C VAL A 51 2.10 5.47 1.18
N ASP A 52 2.77 4.88 0.19
CA ASP A 52 3.45 5.63 -0.88
C ASP A 52 2.48 6.42 -1.74
N SER A 53 1.40 5.78 -2.20
CA SER A 53 0.35 6.46 -2.97
C SER A 53 -0.38 7.53 -2.17
N SER A 54 -0.53 7.35 -0.86
CA SER A 54 -1.15 8.33 0.03
C SER A 54 -0.26 9.55 0.26
N VAL A 55 1.04 9.34 0.45
CA VAL A 55 2.02 10.44 0.59
C VAL A 55 2.15 11.21 -0.72
N LEU A 56 2.18 10.51 -1.85
CA LEU A 56 2.15 11.13 -3.18
C LEU A 56 0.91 12.02 -3.35
N ALA A 57 -0.28 11.47 -3.06
CA ALA A 57 -1.53 12.20 -3.19
C ALA A 57 -1.58 13.43 -2.28
N ALA A 58 -1.10 13.33 -1.04
CA ALA A 58 -1.03 14.46 -0.09
C ALA A 58 -0.05 15.54 -0.57
N MET A 59 1.13 15.15 -1.08
CA MET A 59 2.12 16.09 -1.62
C MET A 59 1.58 16.85 -2.83
N LEU A 60 0.96 16.14 -3.77
CA LEU A 60 0.32 16.75 -4.94
C LEU A 60 -0.89 17.61 -4.55
N ALA A 61 -1.70 17.18 -3.59
CA ALA A 61 -2.82 17.97 -3.06
C ALA A 61 -2.35 19.33 -2.53
N LYS A 62 -1.22 19.34 -1.80
CA LYS A 62 -0.61 20.57 -1.27
C LYS A 62 0.00 21.45 -2.38
N ALA A 63 0.49 20.82 -3.46
CA ALA A 63 1.09 21.55 -4.58
C ALA A 63 0.04 22.18 -5.50
N ILE A 64 -0.96 21.43 -5.95
CA ILE A 64 -1.84 21.77 -7.07
C ILE A 64 -3.34 21.68 -6.78
N GLY A 65 -3.73 21.22 -5.59
CA GLY A 65 -5.15 21.18 -5.18
C GLY A 65 -6.04 20.45 -6.21
N LYS A 66 -7.10 21.11 -6.66
CA LYS A 66 -8.11 20.55 -7.59
C LYS A 66 -7.63 20.21 -8.99
N GLN A 67 -6.41 20.53 -9.35
CA GLN A 67 -5.81 20.02 -10.60
C GLN A 67 -5.50 18.52 -10.47
N LEU A 68 -5.43 17.99 -9.22
CA LEU A 68 -5.24 16.57 -8.94
C LEU A 68 -6.57 15.82 -8.94
N THR A 69 -6.63 14.74 -9.71
CA THR A 69 -7.68 13.73 -9.63
C THR A 69 -7.09 12.42 -9.13
N CYS A 70 -7.55 11.94 -7.98
CA CYS A 70 -7.19 10.64 -7.42
C CYS A 70 -8.30 9.63 -7.68
N VAL A 71 -7.93 8.48 -8.25
CA VAL A 71 -8.83 7.34 -8.45
C VAL A 71 -8.46 6.24 -7.47
N PHE A 72 -9.39 5.93 -6.58
CA PHE A 72 -9.31 4.82 -5.63
C PHE A 72 -10.25 3.70 -6.07
N VAL A 73 -9.74 2.47 -6.19
CA VAL A 73 -10.53 1.32 -6.63
C VAL A 73 -10.80 0.40 -5.44
N ASP A 74 -12.06 0.30 -5.06
CA ASP A 74 -12.53 -0.74 -4.13
C ASP A 74 -12.74 -2.04 -4.93
N HIS A 75 -11.75 -2.90 -4.89
CA HIS A 75 -11.78 -4.21 -5.54
C HIS A 75 -12.34 -5.33 -4.63
N GLY A 76 -12.82 -5.01 -3.43
CA GLY A 76 -13.36 -5.97 -2.49
C GLY A 76 -12.33 -6.84 -1.76
N LEU A 77 -11.02 -6.64 -2.01
CA LEU A 77 -9.93 -7.40 -1.39
C LEU A 77 -9.11 -6.56 -0.43
N LEU A 78 -9.64 -5.42 0.00
CA LEU A 78 -9.04 -4.52 0.98
C LEU A 78 -9.14 -5.09 2.39
N ARG A 79 -8.33 -4.57 3.31
CA ARG A 79 -8.51 -4.83 4.75
C ARG A 79 -9.85 -4.28 5.24
N LYS A 80 -10.30 -4.79 6.38
CA LYS A 80 -11.49 -4.24 7.05
C LYS A 80 -11.32 -2.74 7.30
N ASN A 81 -12.34 -1.95 6.93
CA ASN A 81 -12.42 -0.51 7.06
C ASN A 81 -11.38 0.31 6.24
N GLU A 82 -10.56 -0.33 5.41
CA GLU A 82 -9.50 0.37 4.66
C GLU A 82 -10.06 1.36 3.63
N LYS A 83 -11.18 1.04 3.00
CA LYS A 83 -11.91 1.95 2.10
C LYS A 83 -12.37 3.20 2.85
N GLU A 84 -13.02 3.01 3.99
CA GLU A 84 -13.54 4.09 4.83
C GLU A 84 -12.41 4.99 5.33
N GLU A 85 -11.28 4.40 5.73
CA GLU A 85 -10.08 5.12 6.15
C GLU A 85 -9.53 6.01 5.02
N VAL A 86 -9.38 5.47 3.81
CA VAL A 86 -8.90 6.25 2.65
C VAL A 86 -9.88 7.33 2.26
N CYS A 87 -11.19 7.02 2.23
CA CYS A 87 -12.23 7.99 1.93
C CYS A 87 -12.31 9.10 2.97
N SER A 88 -12.06 8.82 4.26
CA SER A 88 -12.06 9.83 5.32
C SER A 88 -10.89 10.82 5.17
N VAL A 89 -9.77 10.39 4.61
CA VAL A 89 -8.58 11.23 4.42
C VAL A 89 -8.64 12.05 3.13
N PHE A 90 -9.11 11.47 2.03
CA PHE A 90 -9.05 12.08 0.70
C PHE A 90 -10.42 12.39 0.09
N GLY A 91 -11.49 11.85 0.63
CA GLY A 91 -12.84 12.03 0.12
C GLY A 91 -13.41 13.44 0.37
N PRO A 92 -14.57 13.75 -0.20
CA PRO A 92 -15.23 15.03 0.00
C PRO A 92 -15.49 15.33 1.47
N GLY A 93 -15.15 16.54 1.91
CA GLY A 93 -15.34 16.95 3.31
C GLY A 93 -14.35 16.35 4.30
N ASN A 94 -13.21 15.84 3.82
CA ASN A 94 -12.17 15.28 4.68
C ASN A 94 -11.64 16.29 5.70
N ALA A 95 -11.30 15.79 6.90
CA ALA A 95 -10.80 16.63 8.00
C ALA A 95 -9.34 17.10 7.78
N ASN A 96 -8.61 16.50 6.85
CA ASN A 96 -7.22 16.80 6.55
C ASN A 96 -7.05 18.01 5.62
N GLY A 97 -8.15 18.54 5.05
CA GLY A 97 -8.14 19.74 4.20
C GLY A 97 -7.56 19.51 2.79
N PHE A 98 -7.49 18.26 2.33
CA PHE A 98 -7.05 17.97 0.94
C PHE A 98 -8.18 18.30 -0.04
N ASP A 99 -8.05 19.43 -0.74
CA ASP A 99 -9.00 19.89 -1.75
C ASP A 99 -8.63 19.33 -3.14
N ILE A 100 -9.01 18.08 -3.38
CA ILE A 100 -8.73 17.33 -4.61
C ILE A 100 -10.01 16.80 -5.26
N ASN A 101 -9.93 16.34 -6.50
CA ASN A 101 -10.96 15.52 -7.09
C ASN A 101 -10.72 14.06 -6.70
N PHE A 102 -11.62 13.48 -5.91
CA PHE A 102 -11.52 12.11 -5.44
C PHE A 102 -12.63 11.26 -6.04
N ILE A 103 -12.25 10.17 -6.70
CA ILE A 103 -13.16 9.20 -7.32
C ILE A 103 -12.93 7.86 -6.64
N CYS A 104 -13.96 7.34 -5.97
CA CYS A 104 -13.98 5.99 -5.41
C CYS A 104 -14.82 5.09 -6.34
N VAL A 105 -14.17 4.11 -6.95
CA VAL A 105 -14.82 3.17 -7.87
C VAL A 105 -15.14 1.88 -7.13
N ASP A 106 -16.40 1.51 -7.05
CA ASP A 106 -16.80 0.18 -6.57
C ASP A 106 -16.70 -0.83 -7.73
N ALA A 107 -15.70 -1.69 -7.65
CA ALA A 107 -15.44 -2.72 -8.65
C ALA A 107 -15.54 -4.14 -8.06
N ARG A 108 -16.07 -4.31 -6.83
CA ARG A 108 -16.07 -5.57 -6.07
C ARG A 108 -16.65 -6.73 -6.89
N ASP A 109 -17.84 -6.58 -7.43
CA ASP A 109 -18.51 -7.64 -8.20
C ASP A 109 -17.70 -8.05 -9.42
N ARG A 110 -17.06 -7.10 -10.06
CA ARG A 110 -16.21 -7.31 -11.24
C ARG A 110 -14.98 -8.15 -10.91
N TYR A 111 -14.32 -7.87 -9.79
CA TYR A 111 -13.17 -8.64 -9.33
C TYR A 111 -13.56 -10.05 -8.88
N PHE A 112 -14.65 -10.20 -8.13
CA PHE A 112 -15.12 -11.51 -7.70
C PHE A 112 -15.53 -12.38 -8.90
N ALA A 113 -16.20 -11.81 -9.91
CA ALA A 113 -16.53 -12.53 -11.13
C ALA A 113 -15.30 -13.02 -11.90
N LYS A 114 -14.22 -12.22 -11.94
CA LYS A 114 -12.96 -12.60 -12.59
C LYS A 114 -12.15 -13.64 -11.81
N LEU A 115 -12.28 -13.66 -10.49
CA LEU A 115 -11.57 -14.57 -9.60
C LEU A 115 -12.33 -15.89 -9.36
N ALA A 116 -13.56 -16.03 -9.83
CA ALA A 116 -14.36 -17.24 -9.70
C ALA A 116 -13.62 -18.46 -10.28
N GLY A 117 -13.49 -19.51 -9.47
CA GLY A 117 -12.76 -20.73 -9.82
C GLY A 117 -11.23 -20.62 -9.90
N VAL A 118 -10.66 -19.44 -9.63
CA VAL A 118 -9.20 -19.23 -9.67
C VAL A 118 -8.58 -19.54 -8.31
N THR A 119 -7.75 -20.58 -8.26
CA THR A 119 -7.11 -21.07 -7.03
C THR A 119 -5.61 -20.77 -6.98
N GLU A 120 -4.95 -20.66 -8.12
CA GLU A 120 -3.51 -20.50 -8.24
C GLU A 120 -3.09 -19.05 -7.92
N PRO A 121 -2.14 -18.81 -6.99
CA PRO A 121 -1.79 -17.49 -6.51
C PRO A 121 -1.29 -16.53 -7.59
N GLU A 122 -0.41 -16.98 -8.49
CA GLU A 122 0.12 -16.13 -9.56
C GLU A 122 -0.97 -15.72 -10.56
N ARG A 123 -1.92 -16.61 -10.84
CA ARG A 123 -3.06 -16.28 -11.69
C ARG A 123 -3.98 -15.25 -11.05
N LYS A 124 -4.21 -15.35 -9.72
CA LYS A 124 -4.95 -14.33 -8.96
C LYS A 124 -4.25 -12.97 -9.08
N ARG A 125 -2.94 -12.94 -8.86
CA ARG A 125 -2.14 -11.69 -8.94
C ARG A 125 -2.28 -11.03 -10.30
N LYS A 126 -2.13 -11.80 -11.38
CA LYS A 126 -2.26 -11.30 -12.75
C LYS A 126 -3.66 -10.74 -13.01
N ILE A 127 -4.70 -11.49 -12.68
CA ILE A 127 -6.08 -11.05 -12.86
C ILE A 127 -6.35 -9.74 -12.10
N ILE A 128 -5.94 -9.67 -10.83
CA ILE A 128 -6.16 -8.48 -9.99
C ILE A 128 -5.42 -7.27 -10.56
N GLY A 129 -4.17 -7.45 -10.97
CA GLY A 129 -3.37 -6.37 -11.57
C GLY A 129 -3.92 -5.90 -12.92
N GLU A 130 -4.25 -6.81 -13.82
CA GLU A 130 -4.84 -6.47 -15.13
C GLU A 130 -6.18 -5.75 -14.96
N GLU A 131 -7.01 -6.21 -14.04
CA GLU A 131 -8.31 -5.60 -13.82
C GLU A 131 -8.20 -4.20 -13.19
N PHE A 132 -7.21 -3.98 -12.31
CA PHE A 132 -6.93 -2.66 -11.79
C PHE A 132 -6.58 -1.67 -12.92
N ILE A 133 -5.71 -2.08 -13.85
CA ILE A 133 -5.34 -1.26 -15.00
C ILE A 133 -6.58 -0.93 -15.83
N ARG A 134 -7.44 -1.90 -16.13
CA ARG A 134 -8.66 -1.69 -16.93
C ARG A 134 -9.63 -0.71 -16.28
N VAL A 135 -9.90 -0.88 -14.98
CA VAL A 135 -10.75 0.05 -14.22
C VAL A 135 -10.16 1.46 -14.22
N PHE A 136 -8.87 1.57 -14.03
CA PHE A 136 -8.18 2.86 -14.05
C PHE A 136 -8.24 3.53 -15.43
N GLU A 137 -8.04 2.78 -16.52
CA GLU A 137 -8.20 3.26 -17.90
C GLU A 137 -9.61 3.78 -18.19
N GLU A 138 -10.62 3.04 -17.76
CA GLU A 138 -12.03 3.41 -17.94
C GLU A 138 -12.31 4.75 -17.24
N GLN A 139 -11.77 4.94 -16.02
CA GLN A 139 -11.90 6.19 -15.30
C GLN A 139 -11.11 7.32 -15.97
N ALA A 140 -9.89 7.05 -16.41
CA ALA A 140 -9.08 8.05 -17.14
C ALA A 140 -9.79 8.55 -18.40
N LYS A 141 -10.45 7.68 -19.16
CA LYS A 141 -11.26 8.04 -20.34
C LYS A 141 -12.46 8.93 -19.96
N GLN A 142 -13.11 8.66 -18.82
CA GLN A 142 -14.25 9.47 -18.35
C GLN A 142 -13.80 10.86 -17.84
N ILE A 143 -12.63 10.94 -17.19
CA ILE A 143 -12.02 12.19 -16.73
C ILE A 143 -11.63 13.06 -17.94
N GLY A 144 -11.27 12.43 -19.04
CA GLY A 144 -10.84 13.10 -20.26
C GLY A 144 -9.36 13.45 -20.25
N LYS A 145 -9.00 14.58 -20.88
CA LYS A 145 -7.59 14.95 -21.05
C LYS A 145 -6.92 15.22 -19.72
N VAL A 146 -5.84 14.50 -19.45
CA VAL A 146 -4.89 14.72 -18.35
C VAL A 146 -3.52 15.03 -18.94
N ASP A 147 -2.74 15.88 -18.28
CA ASP A 147 -1.42 16.28 -18.76
C ASP A 147 -0.31 15.43 -18.13
N PHE A 148 -0.52 14.98 -16.88
CA PHE A 148 0.47 14.26 -16.12
C PHE A 148 -0.17 13.02 -15.44
N LEU A 149 0.61 11.94 -15.40
CA LEU A 149 0.31 10.79 -14.55
C LEU A 149 1.25 10.82 -13.33
N ALA A 150 0.71 10.61 -12.14
CA ALA A 150 1.51 10.55 -10.92
C ALA A 150 1.66 9.11 -10.42
N GLN A 151 2.88 8.72 -10.07
CA GLN A 151 3.22 7.40 -9.56
C GLN A 151 4.03 7.48 -8.27
N GLY A 152 3.69 6.63 -7.28
CA GLY A 152 4.34 6.57 -5.98
C GLY A 152 5.57 5.66 -5.97
N THR A 153 6.40 5.71 -7.01
CA THR A 153 7.68 4.99 -7.08
C THR A 153 8.62 5.52 -5.99
N ILE A 154 9.26 4.62 -5.26
CA ILE A 154 10.27 4.94 -4.25
C ILE A 154 11.63 4.37 -4.63
N TYR A 155 12.71 4.77 -3.95
CA TYR A 155 14.07 4.40 -4.32
C TYR A 155 14.32 2.88 -4.38
N PRO A 156 13.81 2.03 -3.45
CA PRO A 156 13.90 0.59 -3.56
C PRO A 156 13.30 0.02 -4.85
N ASP A 157 12.18 0.57 -5.33
CA ASP A 157 11.54 0.13 -6.58
C ASP A 157 12.45 0.41 -7.79
N VAL A 158 13.16 1.55 -7.75
CA VAL A 158 14.13 1.93 -8.81
C VAL A 158 15.30 0.96 -8.85
N VAL A 159 15.83 0.58 -7.69
CA VAL A 159 16.95 -0.37 -7.58
C VAL A 159 16.53 -1.76 -8.03
N GLU A 160 15.34 -2.22 -7.62
CA GLU A 160 14.82 -3.54 -7.98
C GLU A 160 14.45 -3.67 -9.46
N SER A 161 13.98 -2.59 -10.10
CA SER A 161 13.67 -2.59 -11.54
C SER A 161 14.90 -2.59 -12.43
N GLY A 162 16.09 -2.46 -11.87
CA GLY A 162 17.37 -2.51 -12.57
C GLY A 162 17.64 -1.29 -13.44
N LEU A 163 18.65 -0.52 -13.10
CA LEU A 163 19.21 0.48 -14.01
C LEU A 163 19.87 -0.26 -15.20
N GLY A 164 19.06 -0.72 -16.19
CA GLY A 164 19.53 -1.10 -17.51
C GLY A 164 20.36 -2.39 -17.62
N GLY A 165 20.06 -3.45 -16.88
CA GLY A 165 20.68 -4.76 -17.01
C GLY A 165 19.65 -5.89 -16.98
N GLU A 166 19.94 -7.01 -17.67
CA GLU A 166 19.11 -8.20 -17.87
C GLU A 166 18.65 -8.94 -16.59
N SER A 167 18.43 -8.26 -15.48
CA SER A 167 17.83 -8.87 -14.30
C SER A 167 16.34 -9.03 -14.53
N THR A 168 15.90 -10.26 -14.60
CA THR A 168 14.50 -10.69 -14.60
C THR A 168 13.73 -9.89 -13.56
N VAL A 169 12.79 -9.09 -14.02
CA VAL A 169 11.93 -8.23 -13.20
C VAL A 169 11.19 -9.08 -12.16
N ILE A 170 11.69 -9.10 -10.93
CA ILE A 170 11.09 -9.86 -9.82
C ILE A 170 9.80 -9.20 -9.31
N LYS A 171 9.61 -7.92 -9.61
CA LYS A 171 8.40 -7.16 -9.24
C LYS A 171 7.74 -6.51 -10.46
N SER A 172 6.93 -7.29 -11.17
CA SER A 172 6.03 -6.79 -12.22
C SER A 172 4.81 -6.03 -11.68
N HIS A 173 4.75 -5.68 -10.38
CA HIS A 173 3.52 -5.22 -9.72
C HIS A 173 3.57 -3.78 -9.20
N HIS A 174 4.75 -3.16 -9.13
CA HIS A 174 4.90 -1.75 -8.75
C HIS A 174 5.37 -0.88 -9.92
N ASN A 175 5.89 -1.50 -10.97
CA ASN A 175 6.17 -0.80 -12.21
C ASN A 175 4.96 -0.91 -13.11
N VAL A 176 4.32 0.20 -13.33
CA VAL A 176 3.30 0.36 -14.35
C VAL A 176 3.98 0.33 -15.74
N GLY A 177 4.72 -0.75 -16.03
CA GLY A 177 5.12 -1.14 -17.37
C GLY A 177 3.94 -1.66 -18.19
N GLY A 178 2.72 -1.54 -17.62
CA GLY A 178 1.43 -1.80 -18.26
C GLY A 178 0.53 -0.59 -18.15
N LEU A 179 1.08 0.63 -18.09
CA LEU A 179 0.28 1.81 -18.36
C LEU A 179 -0.30 1.67 -19.76
N PRO A 180 -1.62 1.91 -19.88
CA PRO A 180 -2.29 1.76 -21.15
C PRO A 180 -1.68 2.69 -22.19
N ASP A 181 -1.35 2.15 -23.34
CA ASP A 181 -1.10 2.94 -24.55
C ASP A 181 -2.28 3.87 -24.91
N THR A 182 -3.36 3.79 -24.11
CA THR A 182 -4.64 4.48 -24.35
C THR A 182 -4.81 5.76 -23.54
N VAL A 183 -3.97 6.04 -22.52
CA VAL A 183 -4.00 7.32 -21.79
C VAL A 183 -2.88 8.21 -22.29
N ASP A 184 -3.25 9.22 -23.09
CA ASP A 184 -2.33 10.21 -23.61
C ASP A 184 -2.01 11.24 -22.51
N PHE A 185 -0.80 11.16 -21.94
CA PHE A 185 -0.26 12.13 -20.99
C PHE A 185 1.13 12.60 -21.43
N LYS A 186 1.50 13.79 -21.05
CA LYS A 186 2.77 14.39 -21.49
C LYS A 186 3.97 13.83 -20.73
N GLU A 187 3.80 13.57 -19.42
CA GLU A 187 4.91 13.25 -18.54
C GLU A 187 4.45 12.48 -17.30
N LEU A 188 5.34 11.60 -16.81
CA LEU A 188 5.20 10.89 -15.52
C LEU A 188 5.82 11.71 -14.40
N VAL A 189 5.10 11.86 -13.28
CA VAL A 189 5.54 12.60 -12.09
C VAL A 189 5.77 11.64 -10.94
N GLU A 190 7.01 11.51 -10.48
CA GLU A 190 7.46 10.57 -9.44
C GLU A 190 8.26 11.30 -8.33
N PRO A 191 7.63 12.12 -7.49
CA PRO A 191 8.35 12.96 -6.53
C PRO A 191 9.00 12.17 -5.38
N LEU A 192 8.59 10.93 -5.15
CA LEU A 192 9.11 10.06 -4.09
C LEU A 192 10.27 9.17 -4.54
N ARG A 193 10.66 9.23 -5.81
CA ARG A 193 11.60 8.30 -6.46
C ARG A 193 12.96 8.16 -5.77
N ASN A 194 13.41 9.19 -5.06
CA ASN A 194 14.69 9.22 -4.37
C ASN A 194 14.59 8.95 -2.87
N LEU A 195 13.41 8.64 -2.35
CA LEU A 195 13.16 8.41 -0.94
C LEU A 195 13.16 6.92 -0.60
N PHE A 196 13.73 6.60 0.56
CA PHE A 196 13.52 5.31 1.23
C PHE A 196 12.16 5.28 1.95
N LYS A 197 11.70 4.07 2.29
CA LYS A 197 10.38 3.86 2.90
C LYS A 197 10.17 4.66 4.19
N ASP A 198 11.19 4.75 5.02
CA ASP A 198 11.11 5.50 6.28
C ASP A 198 11.05 7.02 6.05
N GLU A 199 11.74 7.50 5.01
CA GLU A 199 11.67 8.90 4.60
C GLU A 199 10.30 9.24 4.01
N VAL A 200 9.68 8.32 3.24
CA VAL A 200 8.31 8.48 2.76
C VAL A 200 7.32 8.60 3.93
N ARG A 201 7.46 7.78 4.95
CA ARG A 201 6.63 7.87 6.17
C ARG A 201 6.82 9.19 6.89
N GLN A 202 8.06 9.66 7.01
CA GLN A 202 8.35 10.97 7.61
C GLN A 202 7.73 12.09 6.78
N ALA A 203 7.87 12.08 5.46
CA ALA A 203 7.21 13.04 4.57
C ALA A 203 5.67 13.03 4.73
N GLY A 204 5.08 11.86 4.92
CA GLY A 204 3.65 11.71 5.20
C GLY A 204 3.22 12.42 6.48
N ARG A 205 4.01 12.35 7.54
CA ARG A 205 3.76 13.07 8.81
C ARG A 205 3.86 14.58 8.63
N GLU A 206 4.88 15.07 7.92
CA GLU A 206 5.04 16.49 7.58
C GLU A 206 3.90 17.05 6.71
N LEU A 207 3.31 16.18 5.88
CA LEU A 207 2.13 16.51 5.07
C LEU A 207 0.81 16.47 5.85
N GLY A 208 0.83 16.04 7.12
CA GLY A 208 -0.35 15.97 7.98
C GLY A 208 -1.23 14.73 7.76
N LEU A 209 -0.69 13.66 7.19
CA LEU A 209 -1.39 12.38 7.10
C LEU A 209 -1.56 11.74 8.49
N PRO A 210 -2.69 11.08 8.76
CA PRO A 210 -2.92 10.39 10.03
C PRO A 210 -1.88 9.29 10.26
N GLU A 211 -1.45 9.10 11.52
CA GLU A 211 -0.42 8.13 11.88
C GLU A 211 -0.82 6.69 11.47
N TYR A 212 -2.10 6.31 11.62
CA TYR A 212 -2.57 4.98 11.22
C TYR A 212 -2.39 4.69 9.72
N LEU A 213 -2.35 5.73 8.87
CA LEU A 213 -2.11 5.60 7.43
C LEU A 213 -0.60 5.53 7.14
N VAL A 214 0.20 6.36 7.81
CA VAL A 214 1.65 6.47 7.60
C VAL A 214 2.39 5.26 8.17
N SER A 215 1.98 4.76 9.35
CA SER A 215 2.58 3.60 10.02
C SER A 215 2.01 2.25 9.55
N ARG A 216 1.09 2.27 8.59
CA ARG A 216 0.41 1.07 8.09
C ARG A 216 1.41 -0.01 7.70
N GLN A 217 1.12 -1.25 8.15
CA GLN A 217 1.85 -2.44 7.76
C GLN A 217 1.82 -2.65 6.24
N PRO A 218 2.91 -3.16 5.64
CA PRO A 218 2.95 -3.48 4.22
C PRO A 218 1.76 -4.36 3.83
N PHE A 219 1.13 -4.01 2.72
CA PHE A 219 0.00 -4.77 2.19
C PHE A 219 0.26 -5.06 0.70
N PRO A 220 0.14 -6.31 0.28
CA PRO A 220 0.43 -6.67 -1.09
C PRO A 220 -0.58 -6.05 -2.06
N GLY A 221 -0.14 -5.68 -3.27
CA GLY A 221 -1.01 -5.11 -4.30
C GLY A 221 -2.28 -5.94 -4.59
N PRO A 222 -2.22 -7.29 -4.65
CA PRO A 222 -3.40 -8.13 -4.81
C PRO A 222 -4.32 -8.18 -3.57
N GLY A 223 -4.03 -7.48 -2.51
CA GLY A 223 -4.84 -7.43 -1.31
C GLY A 223 -4.98 -8.78 -0.60
N LEU A 224 -6.15 -9.01 -0.02
CA LEU A 224 -6.46 -10.27 0.67
C LEU A 224 -6.59 -11.48 -0.27
N GLY A 225 -6.69 -11.26 -1.58
CA GLY A 225 -6.85 -12.34 -2.55
C GLY A 225 -5.74 -13.39 -2.52
N ILE A 226 -4.50 -12.99 -2.18
CA ILE A 226 -3.37 -13.92 -2.03
C ILE A 226 -3.23 -14.47 -0.61
N ARG A 227 -3.99 -13.95 0.35
CA ARG A 227 -4.05 -14.49 1.73
C ARG A 227 -5.16 -15.54 1.90
N ILE A 228 -5.89 -15.86 0.84
CA ILE A 228 -6.90 -16.92 0.80
C ILE A 228 -6.36 -18.06 -0.05
N ILE A 229 -6.12 -19.22 0.55
CA ILE A 229 -5.76 -20.44 -0.17
C ILE A 229 -7.01 -21.00 -0.86
N GLY A 230 -6.89 -21.37 -2.13
CA GLY A 230 -8.04 -21.78 -2.93
C GLY A 230 -8.79 -20.61 -3.58
N GLU A 231 -10.05 -20.78 -3.91
CA GLU A 231 -10.90 -19.79 -4.54
C GLU A 231 -11.20 -18.61 -3.62
N VAL A 232 -11.27 -17.41 -4.20
CA VAL A 232 -11.62 -16.16 -3.50
C VAL A 232 -13.13 -15.92 -3.64
N THR A 233 -13.82 -15.87 -2.50
CA THR A 233 -15.26 -15.53 -2.45
C THR A 233 -15.49 -14.38 -1.48
N PRO A 234 -16.61 -13.62 -1.61
CA PRO A 234 -16.95 -12.56 -0.66
C PRO A 234 -16.98 -13.03 0.79
N GLU A 235 -17.50 -14.23 1.05
CA GLU A 235 -17.56 -14.86 2.38
C GLU A 235 -16.14 -15.08 2.95
N LYS A 236 -15.26 -15.70 2.17
CA LYS A 236 -13.88 -15.96 2.59
C LYS A 236 -13.10 -14.66 2.83
N VAL A 237 -13.37 -13.65 2.04
CA VAL A 237 -12.76 -12.31 2.25
C VAL A 237 -13.23 -11.72 3.56
N ALA A 238 -14.53 -11.77 3.87
CA ALA A 238 -15.07 -11.28 5.14
C ALA A 238 -14.41 -11.97 6.35
N ILE A 239 -14.26 -13.30 6.30
CA ILE A 239 -13.57 -14.07 7.35
C ILE A 239 -12.13 -13.59 7.54
N VAL A 240 -11.37 -13.40 6.45
CA VAL A 240 -9.99 -12.93 6.55
C VAL A 240 -9.92 -11.48 7.03
N GLN A 241 -10.85 -10.62 6.60
CA GLN A 241 -10.93 -9.24 7.07
C GLN A 241 -11.11 -9.18 8.59
N ASP A 242 -12.01 -9.98 9.13
CA ASP A 242 -12.29 -10.03 10.57
C ASP A 242 -11.08 -10.61 11.32
N ALA A 243 -10.56 -11.74 10.88
CA ALA A 243 -9.40 -12.38 11.51
C ALA A 243 -8.15 -11.49 11.49
N ASP A 244 -7.86 -10.83 10.36
CA ASP A 244 -6.72 -9.90 10.24
C ASP A 244 -6.92 -8.64 11.11
N ALA A 245 -8.15 -8.15 11.23
CA ALA A 245 -8.46 -7.00 12.07
C ALA A 245 -8.25 -7.32 13.55
N ILE A 246 -8.79 -8.45 14.03
CA ILE A 246 -8.62 -8.94 15.40
C ILE A 246 -7.13 -9.15 15.70
N TRP A 247 -6.41 -9.85 14.81
CA TRP A 247 -5.00 -10.12 14.98
C TRP A 247 -4.16 -8.85 15.11
N ARG A 248 -4.39 -7.85 14.26
CA ARG A 248 -3.73 -6.55 14.34
C ARG A 248 -4.07 -5.78 15.61
N GLU A 249 -5.30 -5.87 16.06
CA GLU A 249 -5.76 -5.24 17.30
C GLU A 249 -5.07 -5.84 18.54
N GLU A 250 -4.98 -7.16 18.62
CA GLU A 250 -4.31 -7.85 19.73
C GLU A 250 -2.80 -7.55 19.77
N ILE A 251 -2.13 -7.50 18.63
CA ILE A 251 -0.73 -7.12 18.54
C ILE A 251 -0.53 -5.66 19.00
N ALA A 252 -1.40 -4.75 18.60
CA ALA A 252 -1.35 -3.35 19.00
C ALA A 252 -1.62 -3.18 20.52
N LYS A 253 -2.61 -3.90 21.08
CA LYS A 253 -2.89 -3.92 22.54
C LYS A 253 -1.69 -4.40 23.35
N ALA A 254 -0.94 -5.35 22.81
CA ALA A 254 0.27 -5.87 23.43
C ALA A 254 1.49 -4.92 23.26
N GLY A 255 1.38 -3.86 22.47
CA GLY A 255 2.47 -2.92 22.17
C GLY A 255 3.55 -3.48 21.23
N LEU A 256 3.26 -4.56 20.50
CA LEU A 256 4.19 -5.29 19.66
C LEU A 256 4.18 -4.83 18.18
N ASP A 257 3.30 -3.91 17.83
CA ASP A 257 3.09 -3.42 16.46
C ASP A 257 4.33 -2.76 15.85
N LYS A 258 5.24 -2.23 16.69
CA LYS A 258 6.51 -1.63 16.27
C LYS A 258 7.69 -2.60 16.27
N GLU A 259 7.56 -3.72 16.97
CA GLU A 259 8.60 -4.74 17.10
C GLU A 259 8.50 -5.79 16.00
N ILE A 260 7.28 -6.16 15.62
CA ILE A 260 7.01 -7.17 14.60
C ILE A 260 7.01 -6.50 13.21
N SER A 261 7.92 -6.92 12.35
CA SER A 261 8.08 -6.31 11.01
C SER A 261 6.92 -6.59 10.07
N GLN A 262 6.34 -7.80 10.14
CA GLN A 262 5.18 -8.19 9.35
C GLN A 262 4.30 -9.17 10.12
N TYR A 263 3.00 -8.89 10.15
CA TYR A 263 2.00 -9.79 10.71
C TYR A 263 0.69 -9.71 9.92
N TYR A 264 0.01 -10.85 9.79
CA TYR A 264 -1.28 -10.95 9.10
C TYR A 264 -1.98 -12.28 9.40
N ALA A 265 -3.28 -12.34 9.12
CA ALA A 265 -4.06 -13.54 9.05
C ALA A 265 -4.22 -14.03 7.60
N ALA A 266 -4.22 -15.35 7.41
CA ALA A 266 -4.47 -15.98 6.12
C ALA A 266 -5.51 -17.09 6.29
N LEU A 267 -6.44 -17.23 5.33
CA LEU A 267 -7.42 -18.29 5.33
C LEU A 267 -6.86 -19.52 4.63
N THR A 268 -6.79 -20.62 5.37
CA THR A 268 -6.48 -21.92 4.80
C THR A 268 -7.74 -22.50 4.13
N ASN A 269 -7.56 -23.45 3.24
CA ASN A 269 -8.71 -24.19 2.68
C ASN A 269 -9.07 -25.41 3.53
N MET A 270 -8.62 -25.44 4.79
CA MET A 270 -8.90 -26.51 5.75
C MET A 270 -10.09 -26.13 6.60
N HIS A 271 -10.92 -27.12 6.88
CA HIS A 271 -12.01 -27.01 7.85
C HIS A 271 -11.64 -27.75 9.12
N SER A 272 -11.99 -27.15 10.25
CA SER A 272 -11.87 -27.77 11.57
C SER A 272 -13.26 -28.14 12.09
N VAL A 273 -13.35 -29.27 12.77
CA VAL A 273 -14.57 -29.66 13.46
C VAL A 273 -14.51 -29.09 14.87
N GLY A 274 -15.41 -28.16 15.17
CA GLY A 274 -15.64 -27.65 16.51
C GLY A 274 -16.91 -28.29 17.14
N VAL A 275 -17.03 -28.15 18.44
CA VAL A 275 -18.26 -28.50 19.19
C VAL A 275 -18.64 -27.24 19.97
N MET A 276 -19.78 -26.64 19.61
CA MET A 276 -20.40 -25.55 20.35
C MET A 276 -21.71 -26.02 20.95
N GLY A 277 -21.72 -26.28 22.28
CA GLY A 277 -22.85 -26.90 22.92
C GLY A 277 -23.06 -28.33 22.42
N ASP A 278 -24.27 -28.65 21.94
CA ASP A 278 -24.62 -29.97 21.40
C ASP A 278 -24.45 -30.07 19.86
N GLU A 279 -23.98 -28.99 19.18
CA GLU A 279 -23.84 -28.98 17.74
C GLU A 279 -22.37 -29.04 17.29
N ARG A 280 -22.13 -29.72 16.16
CA ARG A 280 -20.84 -29.73 15.48
C ARG A 280 -20.76 -28.56 14.52
N THR A 281 -19.70 -27.75 14.63
CA THR A 281 -19.38 -26.70 13.66
C THR A 281 -18.27 -27.16 12.73
N TYR A 282 -18.31 -26.66 11.48
CA TYR A 282 -17.32 -26.92 10.44
C TYR A 282 -16.81 -25.60 9.92
N ASP A 283 -15.87 -25.00 10.65
CA ASP A 283 -15.36 -23.68 10.34
C ASP A 283 -13.99 -23.73 9.65
N TYR A 284 -13.66 -22.67 8.93
CA TYR A 284 -12.37 -22.55 8.29
C TYR A 284 -11.26 -22.34 9.32
N ALA A 285 -10.12 -23.02 9.11
CA ALA A 285 -8.91 -22.75 9.87
C ALA A 285 -8.18 -21.53 9.33
N VAL A 286 -7.85 -20.61 10.24
CA VAL A 286 -7.05 -19.40 9.94
C VAL A 286 -5.62 -19.61 10.41
N ALA A 287 -4.66 -19.26 9.57
CA ALA A 287 -3.25 -19.23 9.91
C ALA A 287 -2.85 -17.80 10.30
N LEU A 288 -2.21 -17.65 11.45
CA LEU A 288 -1.63 -16.38 11.90
C LEU A 288 -0.14 -16.37 11.58
N ARG A 289 0.36 -15.27 11.04
CA ARG A 289 1.78 -15.07 10.77
C ARG A 289 2.27 -13.83 11.52
N ALA A 290 3.43 -13.95 12.17
CA ALA A 290 4.20 -12.84 12.73
C ALA A 290 5.68 -13.12 12.51
N VAL A 291 6.41 -12.18 11.90
CA VAL A 291 7.84 -12.34 11.60
C VAL A 291 8.58 -11.03 11.83
N THR A 292 9.85 -11.17 12.20
CA THR A 292 10.84 -10.08 12.19
C THR A 292 11.75 -10.23 10.98
N THR A 293 12.12 -9.11 10.40
CA THR A 293 13.04 -9.05 9.27
C THR A 293 13.73 -7.69 9.22
N THR A 294 14.94 -7.65 8.72
CA THR A 294 15.72 -6.42 8.51
C THR A 294 15.71 -5.98 7.05
N ASP A 295 15.60 -6.90 6.13
CA ASP A 295 15.76 -6.68 4.69
C ASP A 295 14.57 -7.17 3.83
N PHE A 296 13.56 -7.75 4.45
CA PHE A 296 12.42 -8.43 3.82
C PHE A 296 12.78 -9.59 2.87
N MET A 297 14.07 -9.96 2.80
CA MET A 297 14.55 -11.11 2.03
C MET A 297 14.61 -12.36 2.91
N THR A 298 15.04 -12.17 4.16
CA THR A 298 15.06 -13.20 5.19
C THR A 298 14.14 -12.80 6.32
N ALA A 299 13.45 -13.76 6.91
CA ALA A 299 12.53 -13.51 8.00
C ALA A 299 12.60 -14.63 9.04
N GLU A 300 12.59 -14.23 10.32
CA GLU A 300 12.50 -15.14 11.45
C GLU A 300 11.10 -15.09 12.05
N SER A 301 10.58 -16.24 12.51
CA SER A 301 9.31 -16.25 13.22
C SER A 301 9.42 -15.49 14.53
N TYR A 302 8.47 -14.61 14.79
CA TYR A 302 8.36 -13.94 16.08
C TYR A 302 7.77 -14.87 17.13
N ASP A 303 8.39 -14.94 18.29
CA ASP A 303 7.87 -15.74 19.42
C ASP A 303 6.73 -14.99 20.10
N MET A 304 5.50 -15.30 19.68
CA MET A 304 4.30 -14.61 20.11
C MET A 304 3.95 -14.97 21.56
N PRO A 305 3.71 -13.95 22.43
CA PRO A 305 3.17 -14.20 23.76
C PRO A 305 1.82 -14.94 23.70
N TRP A 306 1.66 -15.95 24.52
CA TRP A 306 0.40 -16.71 24.62
C TRP A 306 -0.82 -15.83 24.89
N SER A 307 -0.65 -14.71 25.61
CA SER A 307 -1.71 -13.73 25.85
C SER A 307 -2.30 -13.13 24.56
N CYS A 308 -1.50 -13.01 23.50
CA CYS A 308 -1.97 -12.53 22.20
C CYS A 308 -2.70 -13.62 21.38
N LEU A 309 -2.52 -14.90 21.75
CA LEU A 309 -3.11 -16.05 21.06
C LEU A 309 -4.35 -16.59 21.78
N LEU A 310 -4.61 -16.12 23.00
CA LEU A 310 -5.72 -16.57 23.85
C LEU A 310 -7.05 -15.88 23.53
N TYR A 311 -7.16 -15.18 22.39
CA TYR A 311 -8.48 -14.83 21.87
C TYR A 311 -9.15 -16.14 21.42
N THR A 312 -9.54 -16.91 22.39
CA THR A 312 -10.50 -17.97 22.18
C THR A 312 -11.86 -17.40 22.50
N SER A 313 -12.75 -17.60 21.58
CA SER A 313 -14.16 -17.41 21.70
C SER A 313 -14.72 -17.57 23.10
N PRO A 314 -15.78 -16.84 23.42
CA PRO A 314 -16.56 -17.05 24.64
C PRO A 314 -17.04 -18.48 24.74
#